data_ee1bbab15881340e157b8c6d8123eb1d
#
_entry.id   ee1bbab15881340e157b8c6d8123eb1d
#
_cell.length_a   1.000
_cell.length_b   1.000
_cell.length_c   1.000
_cell.angle_alpha   90.00
_cell.angle_beta   90.00
_cell.angle_gamma   90.00
#
_symmetry.space_group_name_H-M   'P 1'
#
loop_
_entity.id
_entity.type
_entity.pdbx_description
1 polymer ?
#
loop_
_entity_poly.entity_id
_entity_poly.type
_entity_poly.pdbx_seq_one_letter_code
_entity_poly.pdbx_strand_id
1 'polypeptide(L)'
;RYGIPADIITQTDRTALWTLVAVDKALNMPGITDPYELYSHMHPSEVGTSIGSGMGGMESLTKMFKDRRDEKEVQSDILQETFINTTAGWVNLLLMSSCGPVKIPVGACATALQSVEIACDSLLSGKAKVMLAGGYDD
;
A
#
# COMPACT_ATOMS: atom_id res chain seq x y z
N ARG A 1 -11.02 8.99 -11.55
CA ARG A 1 -11.29 9.94 -10.47
C ARG A 1 -10.01 10.26 -9.70
N TYR A 2 -9.13 9.28 -9.50
CA TYR A 2 -7.88 9.41 -8.74
C TYR A 2 -6.63 9.47 -9.62
N GLY A 3 -6.76 9.64 -10.94
CA GLY A 3 -5.64 9.75 -11.87
C GLY A 3 -4.86 8.47 -12.12
N ILE A 4 -5.31 7.33 -11.60
CA ILE A 4 -4.64 6.04 -11.80
C ILE A 4 -4.90 5.58 -13.23
N PRO A 5 -3.85 5.22 -14.01
CA PRO A 5 -4.01 4.71 -15.37
C PRO A 5 -4.88 3.46 -15.45
N ALA A 6 -5.66 3.35 -16.51
CA ALA A 6 -6.65 2.26 -16.65
C ALA A 6 -6.00 0.87 -16.77
N ASP A 7 -4.82 0.78 -17.35
CA ASP A 7 -4.01 -0.44 -17.42
C ASP A 7 -3.58 -0.93 -16.04
N ILE A 8 -3.17 -0.02 -15.15
CA ILE A 8 -2.85 -0.36 -13.76
C ILE A 8 -4.09 -0.84 -13.02
N ILE A 9 -5.26 -0.18 -13.20
CA ILE A 9 -6.50 -0.58 -12.54
C ILE A 9 -6.91 -2.01 -12.92
N THR A 10 -6.68 -2.41 -14.17
CA THR A 10 -7.05 -3.75 -14.65
C THR A 10 -6.10 -4.86 -14.17
N GLN A 11 -4.87 -4.51 -13.82
CA GLN A 11 -3.82 -5.45 -13.41
C GLN A 11 -3.72 -5.59 -11.90
N THR A 12 -4.03 -4.51 -11.16
CA THR A 12 -3.86 -4.43 -9.72
C THR A 12 -4.98 -5.17 -8.99
N ASP A 13 -4.62 -5.82 -7.88
CA ASP A 13 -5.58 -6.48 -7.01
C ASP A 13 -6.61 -5.50 -6.44
N ARG A 14 -7.82 -5.97 -6.25
CA ARG A 14 -8.94 -5.15 -5.75
C ARG A 14 -8.65 -4.53 -4.39
N THR A 15 -8.02 -5.28 -3.50
CA THR A 15 -7.68 -4.83 -2.16
C THR A 15 -6.66 -3.68 -2.19
N ALA A 16 -5.69 -3.74 -3.11
CA ALA A 16 -4.74 -2.66 -3.33
C ALA A 16 -5.44 -1.38 -3.81
N LEU A 17 -6.42 -1.48 -4.71
CA LEU A 17 -7.20 -0.33 -5.16
C LEU A 17 -8.01 0.31 -4.02
N TRP A 18 -8.63 -0.50 -3.16
CA TRP A 18 -9.32 0.02 -1.98
C TRP A 18 -8.37 0.71 -1.00
N THR A 19 -7.17 0.15 -0.83
CA THR A 19 -6.13 0.76 0.02
C THR A 19 -5.68 2.11 -0.53
N LEU A 20 -5.49 2.24 -1.85
CA LEU A 20 -5.17 3.53 -2.48
C LEU A 20 -6.25 4.59 -2.23
N VAL A 21 -7.53 4.21 -2.32
CA VAL A 21 -8.65 5.12 -2.01
C VAL A 21 -8.66 5.51 -0.53
N ALA A 22 -8.38 4.57 0.37
CA ALA A 22 -8.31 4.84 1.80
C ALA A 22 -7.16 5.80 2.14
N VAL A 23 -6.00 5.61 1.52
CA VAL A 23 -4.82 6.48 1.69
C VAL A 23 -5.12 7.89 1.17
N ASP A 24 -5.72 8.03 -0.01
CA ASP A 24 -6.13 9.33 -0.55
C ASP A 24 -7.05 10.07 0.43
N LYS A 25 -8.05 9.38 0.97
CA LYS A 25 -8.94 9.97 1.97
C LYS A 25 -8.21 10.34 3.26
N ALA A 26 -7.29 9.50 3.73
CA ALA A 26 -6.52 9.77 4.94
C ALA A 26 -5.62 11.00 4.77
N LEU A 27 -5.03 11.20 3.59
CA LEU A 27 -4.24 12.39 3.27
C LEU A 27 -5.10 13.65 3.16
N ASN A 28 -6.28 13.54 2.59
CA ASN A 28 -7.20 14.66 2.45
C ASN A 28 -7.80 15.15 3.79
N MET A 29 -7.93 14.28 4.80
CA MET A 29 -8.47 14.66 6.12
C MET A 29 -7.66 15.77 6.81
N PRO A 30 -6.32 15.74 6.90
CA PRO A 30 -5.51 16.83 7.42
C PRO A 30 -5.26 17.95 6.40
N GLY A 31 -5.85 17.90 5.22
CA GLY A 31 -5.72 18.92 4.18
C GLY A 31 -4.55 18.72 3.23
N ILE A 32 -3.93 17.55 3.23
CA ILE A 32 -2.86 17.20 2.27
C ILE A 32 -3.54 16.74 0.98
N THR A 33 -3.77 17.68 0.07
CA THR A 33 -4.41 17.38 -1.22
C THR A 33 -3.42 16.88 -2.26
N ASP A 34 -2.17 17.31 -2.15
CA ASP A 34 -1.05 16.85 -2.96
C ASP A 34 0.11 16.43 -2.04
N PRO A 35 0.46 15.14 -1.96
CA PRO A 35 1.58 14.67 -1.16
C PRO A 35 2.92 15.35 -1.50
N TYR A 36 3.09 15.83 -2.74
CA TYR A 36 4.31 16.54 -3.13
C TYR A 36 4.48 17.89 -2.43
N GLU A 37 3.40 18.50 -1.95
CA GLU A 37 3.49 19.72 -1.12
C GLU A 37 4.24 19.47 0.19
N LEU A 38 4.16 18.26 0.76
CA LEU A 38 4.94 17.89 1.93
C LEU A 38 6.44 18.03 1.70
N TYR A 39 6.90 17.75 0.48
CA TYR A 39 8.32 17.79 0.13
C TYR A 39 8.90 19.18 -0.08
N SER A 40 8.05 20.22 -0.04
CA SER A 40 8.50 21.60 0.08
C SER A 40 8.93 21.95 1.53
N HIS A 41 8.46 21.16 2.51
CA HIS A 41 8.72 21.39 3.94
C HIS A 41 9.63 20.35 4.58
N MET A 42 9.76 19.17 3.99
CA MET A 42 10.58 18.08 4.48
C MET A 42 11.16 17.22 3.36
N HIS A 43 12.27 16.56 3.63
CA HIS A 43 12.87 15.68 2.64
C HIS A 43 12.03 14.39 2.45
N PRO A 44 11.91 13.84 1.24
CA PRO A 44 11.18 12.57 1.01
C PRO A 44 11.64 11.39 1.86
N SER A 45 12.90 11.36 2.32
CA SER A 45 13.41 10.35 3.24
C SER A 45 12.87 10.44 4.66
N GLU A 46 12.21 11.55 5.00
CA GLU A 46 11.60 11.76 6.32
C GLU A 46 10.13 11.34 6.36
N VAL A 47 9.60 10.90 5.22
CA VAL A 47 8.22 10.39 5.07
C VAL A 47 8.28 8.89 4.81
N GLY A 48 7.63 8.12 5.67
CA GLY A 48 7.62 6.67 5.58
C GLY A 48 6.22 6.07 5.62
N THR A 49 6.16 4.78 5.39
CA THR A 49 4.91 4.01 5.40
C THR A 49 5.05 2.76 6.25
N SER A 50 3.97 2.41 6.96
CA SER A 50 3.82 1.14 7.67
C SER A 50 2.44 0.60 7.37
N ILE A 51 2.35 -0.21 6.32
CA ILE A 51 1.09 -0.78 5.84
C ILE A 51 1.29 -2.28 5.69
N GLY A 52 0.54 -3.06 6.46
CA GLY A 52 0.65 -4.51 6.46
C GLY A 52 -0.66 -5.21 6.18
N SER A 53 -0.57 -6.50 5.94
CA SER A 53 -1.71 -7.38 5.72
C SER A 53 -1.41 -8.76 6.28
N GLY A 54 -2.42 -9.39 6.88
CA GLY A 54 -2.37 -10.80 7.25
C GLY A 54 -2.77 -11.70 6.08
N MET A 55 -3.71 -11.23 5.26
CA MET A 55 -4.21 -11.91 4.06
C MET A 55 -4.53 -10.88 3.00
N GLY A 56 -3.70 -10.81 1.97
CA GLY A 56 -3.92 -9.93 0.82
C GLY A 56 -3.64 -10.65 -0.49
N GLY A 57 -4.25 -10.16 -1.58
CA GLY A 57 -4.08 -10.74 -2.90
C GLY A 57 -4.77 -12.09 -3.11
N MET A 58 -5.72 -12.46 -2.29
CA MET A 58 -6.41 -13.76 -2.36
C MET A 58 -7.30 -13.87 -3.61
N GLU A 59 -7.92 -12.79 -4.04
CA GLU A 59 -8.70 -12.77 -5.28
C GLU A 59 -7.80 -13.05 -6.48
N SER A 60 -6.66 -12.37 -6.57
CA SER A 60 -5.66 -12.56 -7.63
C SER A 60 -5.08 -13.97 -7.61
N LEU A 61 -4.78 -14.50 -6.44
CA LEU A 61 -4.28 -15.87 -6.25
C LEU A 61 -5.32 -16.89 -6.72
N THR A 62 -6.56 -16.73 -6.31
CA THR A 62 -7.67 -17.61 -6.69
C THR A 62 -7.91 -17.58 -8.21
N LYS A 63 -7.87 -16.40 -8.81
CA LYS A 63 -7.99 -16.23 -10.26
C LYS A 63 -6.87 -16.95 -11.00
N MET A 64 -5.62 -16.75 -10.56
CA MET A 64 -4.45 -17.39 -11.16
C MET A 64 -4.57 -18.93 -11.18
N PHE A 65 -4.97 -19.53 -10.06
CA PHE A 65 -5.16 -20.98 -9.99
C PHE A 65 -6.34 -21.47 -10.81
N LYS A 66 -7.44 -20.74 -10.87
CA LYS A 66 -8.59 -21.09 -11.72
C LYS A 66 -8.23 -21.04 -13.21
N ASP A 67 -7.60 -19.96 -13.66
CA ASP A 67 -7.22 -19.79 -15.06
C ASP A 67 -6.23 -20.88 -15.48
N ARG A 68 -5.26 -21.21 -14.62
CA ARG A 68 -4.33 -22.32 -14.90
C ARG A 68 -5.02 -23.68 -14.97
N ARG A 69 -5.97 -23.96 -14.05
CA ARG A 69 -6.73 -25.21 -14.07
C ARG A 69 -7.62 -25.33 -15.32
N ASP A 70 -8.18 -24.22 -15.75
CA ASP A 70 -9.07 -24.15 -16.91
C ASP A 70 -8.29 -23.99 -18.24
N GLU A 71 -6.95 -24.17 -18.20
CA GLU A 71 -6.03 -24.06 -19.36
C GLU A 71 -6.12 -22.71 -20.09
N LYS A 72 -6.51 -21.65 -19.36
CA LYS A 72 -6.53 -20.28 -19.89
C LYS A 72 -5.16 -19.64 -19.75
N GLU A 73 -4.91 -18.62 -20.56
CA GLU A 73 -3.73 -17.79 -20.42
C GLU A 73 -3.75 -17.04 -19.07
N VAL A 74 -2.70 -17.25 -18.27
CA VAL A 74 -2.50 -16.57 -17.00
C VAL A 74 -1.85 -15.22 -17.26
N GLN A 75 -2.42 -14.14 -16.70
CA GLN A 75 -1.86 -12.81 -16.81
C GLN A 75 -0.44 -12.77 -16.22
N SER A 76 0.52 -12.20 -16.96
CA SER A 76 1.94 -12.22 -16.62
C SER A 76 2.27 -11.61 -15.25
N ASP A 77 1.57 -10.54 -14.89
CA ASP A 77 1.86 -9.75 -13.69
C ASP A 77 1.02 -10.15 -12.47
N ILE A 78 0.12 -11.15 -12.62
CA ILE A 78 -0.80 -11.53 -11.54
C ILE A 78 -0.06 -12.08 -10.31
N LEU A 79 1.12 -12.68 -10.49
CA LEU A 79 1.88 -13.26 -9.40
C LEU A 79 2.31 -12.21 -8.37
N GLN A 80 2.74 -11.04 -8.81
CA GLN A 80 3.16 -9.96 -7.91
C GLN A 80 2.00 -9.44 -7.06
N GLU A 81 0.77 -9.48 -7.59
CA GLU A 81 -0.43 -9.04 -6.86
C GLU A 81 -0.84 -10.02 -5.75
N THR A 82 -0.27 -11.22 -5.71
CA THR A 82 -0.50 -12.20 -4.64
C THR A 82 0.36 -11.94 -3.40
N PHE A 83 1.35 -11.04 -3.47
CA PHE A 83 2.24 -10.74 -2.36
C PHE A 83 1.73 -9.58 -1.52
N ILE A 84 1.78 -9.74 -0.21
CA ILE A 84 1.29 -8.74 0.77
C ILE A 84 2.07 -7.42 0.77
N ASN A 85 3.28 -7.38 0.22
CA ASN A 85 4.11 -6.18 0.14
C ASN A 85 3.79 -5.30 -1.08
N THR A 86 3.12 -5.83 -2.07
CA THR A 86 2.84 -5.12 -3.34
C THR A 86 1.96 -3.90 -3.12
N THR A 87 0.95 -3.99 -2.24
CA THR A 87 0.07 -2.86 -1.92
C THR A 87 0.83 -1.66 -1.34
N ALA A 88 1.77 -1.90 -0.43
CA ALA A 88 2.62 -0.83 0.10
C ALA A 88 3.50 -0.21 -1.00
N GLY A 89 3.96 -1.02 -1.94
CA GLY A 89 4.66 -0.58 -3.14
C GLY A 89 3.79 0.34 -4.01
N TRP A 90 2.55 -0.06 -4.30
CA TRP A 90 1.60 0.75 -5.06
C TRP A 90 1.27 2.08 -4.38
N VAL A 91 1.06 2.08 -3.05
CA VAL A 91 0.83 3.31 -2.28
C VAL A 91 2.02 4.27 -2.45
N ASN A 92 3.23 3.78 -2.32
CA ASN A 92 4.41 4.61 -2.46
C ASN A 92 4.61 5.10 -3.90
N LEU A 93 4.45 4.22 -4.89
CA LEU A 93 4.66 4.53 -6.30
C LEU A 93 3.64 5.56 -6.83
N LEU A 94 2.36 5.38 -6.49
CA LEU A 94 1.28 6.14 -7.09
C LEU A 94 0.86 7.39 -6.30
N LEU A 95 1.10 7.40 -5.00
CA LEU A 95 0.63 8.50 -4.14
C LEU A 95 1.75 9.22 -3.43
N MET A 96 2.64 8.50 -2.75
CA MET A 96 3.57 9.12 -1.81
C MET A 96 4.91 9.52 -2.43
N SER A 97 5.47 8.71 -3.33
CA SER A 97 6.81 8.91 -3.88
C SER A 97 7.88 9.20 -2.82
N SER A 98 7.71 8.63 -1.63
CA SER A 98 8.63 8.81 -0.51
C SER A 98 9.79 7.83 -0.57
N CYS A 99 10.88 8.14 0.11
CA CYS A 99 12.03 7.25 0.27
C CYS A 99 12.46 7.06 1.73
N GLY A 100 11.55 7.31 2.65
CA GLY A 100 11.68 7.01 4.07
C GLY A 100 11.46 5.53 4.39
N PRO A 101 11.34 5.18 5.69
CA PRO A 101 11.15 3.80 6.10
C PRO A 101 9.86 3.20 5.52
N VAL A 102 9.98 2.01 4.92
CA VAL A 102 8.83 1.22 4.47
C VAL A 102 8.79 -0.05 5.31
N LYS A 103 7.69 -0.25 6.02
CA LYS A 103 7.45 -1.40 6.89
C LYS A 103 6.18 -2.12 6.49
N ILE A 104 6.23 -3.43 6.48
CA ILE A 104 5.12 -4.30 6.08
C ILE A 104 4.97 -5.36 7.17
N PRO A 105 4.37 -5.00 8.31
CA PRO A 105 4.15 -5.96 9.38
C PRO A 105 3.11 -7.02 8.99
N VAL A 106 3.26 -8.19 9.57
CA VAL A 106 2.32 -9.31 9.44
C VAL A 106 2.02 -9.84 10.82
N GLY A 107 0.81 -9.66 11.29
CA GLY A 107 0.39 -10.05 12.63
C GLY A 107 -1.07 -10.52 12.67
N ALA A 108 -1.50 -11.23 11.62
CA ALA A 108 -2.88 -11.70 11.48
C ALA A 108 -3.88 -10.53 11.69
N CYS A 109 -4.93 -10.73 12.46
CA CYS A 109 -5.95 -9.69 12.72
C CYS A 109 -5.41 -8.43 13.40
N ALA A 110 -4.24 -8.49 14.04
CA ALA A 110 -3.61 -7.35 14.72
C ALA A 110 -2.67 -6.53 13.83
N THR A 111 -2.54 -6.86 12.54
CA THR A 111 -1.57 -6.24 11.62
C THR A 111 -1.70 -4.72 11.56
N ALA A 112 -2.92 -4.20 11.47
CA ALA A 112 -3.15 -2.76 11.42
C ALA A 112 -2.68 -2.05 12.71
N LEU A 113 -2.91 -2.65 13.87
CA LEU A 113 -2.44 -2.11 15.14
C LEU A 113 -0.91 -2.14 15.25
N GLN A 114 -0.28 -3.23 14.82
CA GLN A 114 1.17 -3.33 14.74
C GLN A 114 1.77 -2.31 13.78
N SER A 115 1.09 -2.02 12.67
CA SER A 115 1.49 -0.96 11.74
C SER A 115 1.55 0.41 12.42
N VAL A 116 0.57 0.72 13.26
CA VAL A 116 0.54 1.97 14.03
C VAL A 116 1.66 2.00 15.07
N GLU A 117 1.89 0.91 15.81
CA GLU A 117 2.99 0.80 16.78
C GLU A 117 4.35 1.08 16.11
N ILE A 118 4.64 0.40 15.00
CA ILE A 118 5.88 0.58 14.25
C ILE A 118 6.03 2.01 13.72
N ALA A 119 4.93 2.63 13.30
CA ALA A 119 4.93 4.02 12.87
C ALA A 119 5.27 4.98 14.04
N CYS A 120 4.68 4.76 15.21
CA CYS A 120 5.00 5.52 16.42
C CYS A 120 6.48 5.40 16.79
N ASP A 121 7.02 4.18 16.78
CA ASP A 121 8.43 3.92 17.06
C ASP A 121 9.36 4.61 16.06
N SER A 122 8.97 4.65 14.77
CA SER A 122 9.73 5.33 13.73
C SER A 122 9.75 6.85 13.94
N LEU A 123 8.65 7.43 14.39
CA LEU A 123 8.57 8.86 14.73
C LEU A 123 9.38 9.18 16.00
N LEU A 124 9.19 8.40 17.06
CA LEU A 124 9.89 8.60 18.34
C LEU A 124 11.41 8.43 18.23
N SER A 125 11.87 7.50 17.40
CA SER A 125 13.28 7.28 17.13
C SER A 125 13.91 8.26 16.14
N GLY A 126 13.12 9.19 15.58
CA GLY A 126 13.59 10.18 14.61
C GLY A 126 13.91 9.63 13.22
N LYS A 127 13.50 8.40 12.91
CA LYS A 127 13.72 7.79 11.59
C LYS A 127 12.81 8.40 10.51
N ALA A 128 11.69 8.95 10.90
CA ALA A 128 10.77 9.66 10.03
C ALA A 128 10.13 10.83 10.80
N LYS A 129 9.66 11.84 10.07
CA LYS A 129 8.85 12.93 10.60
C LYS A 129 7.36 12.72 10.35
N VAL A 130 7.02 12.00 9.29
CA VAL A 130 5.66 11.64 8.93
C VAL A 130 5.61 10.15 8.60
N MET A 131 4.63 9.46 9.13
CA MET A 131 4.37 8.06 8.83
C MET A 131 2.92 7.85 8.44
N LEU A 132 2.72 7.21 7.31
CA LEU A 132 1.42 6.68 6.90
C LEU A 132 1.30 5.25 7.46
N ALA A 133 0.33 5.01 8.32
CA ALA A 133 0.15 3.71 8.97
C ALA A 133 -1.24 3.14 8.73
N GLY A 134 -1.33 1.84 8.57
CA GLY A 134 -2.60 1.15 8.39
C GLY A 134 -2.44 -0.32 8.06
N GLY A 135 -3.56 -0.94 7.72
CA GLY A 135 -3.60 -2.33 7.30
C GLY A 135 -4.78 -2.58 6.38
N TYR A 136 -4.71 -3.68 5.68
CA TYR A 136 -5.78 -4.15 4.80
C TYR A 136 -5.80 -5.68 4.83
N ASP A 137 -6.94 -6.25 4.61
CA ASP A 137 -7.13 -7.70 4.42
C ASP A 137 -8.21 -7.96 3.37
N ASP A 138 -8.11 -9.11 2.70
CA ASP A 138 -9.00 -9.57 1.66
C ASP A 138 -10.17 -10.38 2.24
#